data_e7d9c4cd4f99e0ee4f24431bb5508295
#
_entry.id   e7d9c4cd4f99e0ee4f24431bb5508295
#
_cell.length_a   1.000
_cell.length_b   1.000
_cell.length_c   1.000
_cell.angle_alpha   90.00
_cell.angle_beta   90.00
_cell.angle_gamma   90.00
#
_symmetry.space_group_name_H-M   'P 1'
#
loop_
_entity.id
_entity.type
_entity.pdbx_description
1 polymer ?
#
loop_
_entity_poly.entity_id
_entity_poly.type
_entity_poly.pdbx_seq_one_letter_code
_entity_poly.pdbx_strand_id
1 'polypeptide(L)'
;IDWGYCLLDRMIEDYRKADKTPHEKKHILIAPSWQKDNIVDSCLEGMLDDLAGKGYEVVVRPHPQQVRLQQDKMDRLKERYAKNPDIDIQTDFSSNSTVFEADLLVTDWSGIAYEYAFTTKKPVLFVDTPMKVMNPEYQKIDTVPINIWMRDVIGDRLDPTKTEETESKVRNLLEQKDAYHDRIEKFVEEYVYNLGNSAEVGAKYIVQAAVSYTHL
;
A
#
# COMPACT_ATOMS: atom_id res chain seq x y z
N ILE A 1 9.97 -6.15 23.40
CA ILE A 1 10.12 -7.43 22.70
C ILE A 1 10.04 -7.20 21.19
N ASP A 2 10.97 -7.81 20.48
CA ASP A 2 10.95 -7.84 19.02
C ASP A 2 9.90 -8.86 18.57
N TRP A 3 8.69 -8.39 18.37
CA TRP A 3 7.59 -9.17 17.83
C TRP A 3 7.66 -9.09 16.30
N GLY A 4 6.92 -9.88 15.60
CA GLY A 4 6.76 -9.77 14.16
C GLY A 4 5.40 -9.15 13.78
N TYR A 5 5.09 -9.23 12.50
CA TYR A 5 3.82 -8.75 11.95
C TYR A 5 3.04 -9.92 11.33
N CYS A 6 2.13 -10.49 12.11
CA CYS A 6 1.39 -11.70 11.73
C CYS A 6 0.60 -11.58 10.42
N LEU A 7 0.07 -10.38 10.12
CA LEU A 7 -0.63 -10.15 8.85
C LEU A 7 0.33 -10.26 7.67
N LEU A 8 1.55 -9.73 7.81
CA LEU A 8 2.57 -9.82 6.77
C LEU A 8 2.99 -11.27 6.51
N ASP A 9 3.18 -12.06 7.57
CA ASP A 9 3.49 -13.49 7.42
C ASP A 9 2.44 -14.20 6.57
N ARG A 10 1.16 -13.95 6.86
CA ARG A 10 0.04 -14.49 6.10
C ARG A 10 0.02 -13.99 4.64
N MET A 11 0.21 -12.69 4.44
CA MET A 11 0.22 -12.11 3.09
C MET A 11 1.35 -12.69 2.24
N ILE A 12 2.53 -12.92 2.80
CA ILE A 12 3.65 -13.55 2.10
C ILE A 12 3.31 -15.01 1.74
N GLU A 13 2.67 -15.75 2.64
CA GLU A 13 2.23 -17.11 2.37
C GLU A 13 1.19 -17.15 1.24
N ASP A 14 0.20 -16.26 1.28
CA ASP A 14 -0.84 -16.16 0.26
C ASP A 14 -0.24 -15.72 -1.09
N TYR A 15 0.69 -14.75 -1.08
CA TYR A 15 1.40 -14.31 -2.29
C TYR A 15 2.25 -15.40 -2.94
N ARG A 16 2.85 -16.30 -2.15
CA ARG A 16 3.60 -17.44 -2.68
C ARG A 16 2.70 -18.42 -3.45
N LYS A 17 1.43 -18.50 -3.08
CA LYS A 17 0.40 -19.35 -3.70
C LYS A 17 -0.37 -18.66 -4.82
N ALA A 18 -0.27 -17.34 -4.93
CA ALA A 18 -0.97 -16.56 -5.94
C ALA A 18 -0.50 -16.86 -7.36
N ASP A 19 -1.38 -16.72 -8.32
CA ASP A 19 -1.04 -16.80 -9.74
C ASP A 19 -0.06 -15.65 -10.08
N LYS A 20 1.02 -15.98 -10.75
CA LYS A 20 2.07 -15.06 -11.18
C LYS A 20 2.21 -15.03 -12.71
N THR A 21 1.16 -15.44 -13.42
CA THR A 21 1.15 -15.35 -14.88
C THR A 21 1.36 -13.88 -15.30
N PRO A 22 2.35 -13.60 -16.14
CA PRO A 22 2.60 -12.24 -16.61
C PRO A 22 1.36 -11.70 -17.36
N HIS A 23 0.97 -10.50 -17.02
CA HIS A 23 -0.08 -9.77 -17.73
C HIS A 23 0.49 -9.08 -18.97
N GLU A 24 -0.36 -8.88 -19.99
CA GLU A 24 0.03 -8.15 -21.20
C GLU A 24 0.38 -6.69 -20.91
N LYS A 25 -0.42 -6.04 -20.04
CA LYS A 25 -0.21 -4.69 -19.54
C LYS A 25 0.32 -4.70 -18.13
N LYS A 26 1.02 -3.62 -17.75
CA LYS A 26 1.42 -3.41 -16.36
C LYS A 26 0.23 -2.99 -15.51
N HIS A 27 0.07 -3.63 -14.35
CA HIS A 27 -1.01 -3.40 -13.42
C HIS A 27 -0.61 -2.37 -12.38
N ILE A 28 -1.35 -1.28 -12.30
CA ILE A 28 -1.17 -0.20 -11.33
C ILE A 28 -2.34 -0.23 -10.34
N LEU A 29 -2.04 -0.45 -9.07
CA LEU A 29 -3.04 -0.40 -8.01
C LEU A 29 -2.99 0.97 -7.33
N ILE A 30 -4.09 1.72 -7.33
CA ILE A 30 -4.25 2.95 -6.56
C ILE A 30 -5.11 2.64 -5.34
N ALA A 31 -4.49 2.62 -4.15
CA ALA A 31 -5.15 2.25 -2.90
C ALA A 31 -5.06 3.38 -1.85
N PRO A 32 -5.97 4.36 -1.90
CA PRO A 32 -5.99 5.51 -1.02
C PRO A 32 -6.24 5.16 0.44
N SER A 33 -5.69 5.95 1.37
CA SER A 33 -6.04 5.87 2.78
C SER A 33 -7.42 6.43 3.07
N TRP A 34 -7.98 6.05 4.23
CA TRP A 34 -9.17 6.68 4.79
C TRP A 34 -8.77 7.84 5.70
N GLN A 35 -8.87 9.06 5.17
CA GLN A 35 -8.68 10.32 5.89
C GLN A 35 -9.32 11.47 5.11
N LYS A 36 -9.39 12.65 5.71
CA LYS A 36 -9.73 13.89 5.01
C LYS A 36 -8.60 14.27 4.04
N ASP A 37 -8.96 14.85 2.90
CA ASP A 37 -8.01 15.31 1.87
C ASP A 37 -7.06 14.20 1.35
N ASN A 38 -7.58 12.96 1.24
CA ASN A 38 -6.86 11.83 0.64
C ASN A 38 -6.80 11.92 -0.89
N ILE A 39 -6.17 10.94 -1.54
CA ILE A 39 -6.06 10.87 -3.01
C ILE A 39 -7.41 11.02 -3.71
N VAL A 40 -8.47 10.32 -3.24
CA VAL A 40 -9.80 10.36 -3.89
C VAL A 40 -10.44 11.74 -3.80
N ASP A 41 -10.14 12.49 -2.73
CA ASP A 41 -10.71 13.80 -2.51
C ASP A 41 -9.94 14.92 -3.24
N SER A 42 -8.66 14.70 -3.56
CA SER A 42 -7.75 15.76 -4.03
C SER A 42 -7.26 15.60 -5.47
N CYS A 43 -6.77 14.44 -5.86
CA CYS A 43 -5.97 14.33 -7.09
C CYS A 43 -6.25 13.07 -7.94
N LEU A 44 -7.12 12.14 -7.50
CA LEU A 44 -7.35 10.86 -8.19
C LEU A 44 -7.69 11.03 -9.67
N GLU A 45 -8.64 11.90 -10.00
CA GLU A 45 -9.10 12.06 -11.38
C GLU A 45 -7.97 12.55 -12.30
N GLY A 46 -7.17 13.52 -11.85
CA GLY A 46 -6.02 14.00 -12.64
C GLY A 46 -4.95 12.91 -12.85
N MET A 47 -4.71 12.07 -11.84
CA MET A 47 -3.80 10.94 -11.96
C MET A 47 -4.33 9.88 -12.94
N LEU A 48 -5.63 9.56 -12.89
CA LEU A 48 -6.25 8.60 -13.81
C LEU A 48 -6.24 9.13 -15.25
N ASP A 49 -6.49 10.43 -15.45
CA ASP A 49 -6.46 11.06 -16.77
C ASP A 49 -5.04 11.05 -17.36
N ASP A 50 -3.98 11.18 -16.53
CA ASP A 50 -2.58 11.09 -16.99
C ASP A 50 -2.16 9.66 -17.32
N LEU A 51 -2.69 8.65 -16.63
CA LEU A 51 -2.42 7.23 -16.88
C LEU A 51 -3.25 6.65 -18.04
N ALA A 52 -4.39 7.28 -18.37
CA ALA A 52 -5.32 6.76 -19.38
C ALA A 52 -4.67 6.61 -20.76
N GLY A 53 -4.81 5.42 -21.36
CA GLY A 53 -4.27 5.13 -22.70
C GLY A 53 -2.75 5.02 -22.78
N LYS A 54 -2.03 4.94 -21.64
CA LYS A 54 -0.57 4.80 -21.58
C LYS A 54 -0.10 3.33 -21.54
N GLY A 55 -1.00 2.37 -21.70
CA GLY A 55 -0.65 0.94 -21.74
C GLY A 55 -0.61 0.28 -20.37
N TYR A 56 -1.24 0.86 -19.38
CA TYR A 56 -1.44 0.30 -18.04
C TYR A 56 -2.86 -0.22 -17.87
N GLU A 57 -3.03 -1.22 -17.00
CA GLU A 57 -4.31 -1.51 -16.36
C GLU A 57 -4.28 -0.89 -14.96
N VAL A 58 -5.25 -0.02 -14.67
CA VAL A 58 -5.30 0.74 -13.43
C VAL A 58 -6.52 0.29 -12.61
N VAL A 59 -6.27 -0.25 -11.43
CA VAL A 59 -7.32 -0.58 -10.47
C VAL A 59 -7.29 0.43 -9.34
N VAL A 60 -8.39 1.15 -9.15
CA VAL A 60 -8.59 2.00 -7.98
C VAL A 60 -9.34 1.19 -6.94
N ARG A 61 -8.72 1.00 -5.78
CA ARG A 61 -9.30 0.28 -4.64
C ARG A 61 -9.42 1.21 -3.43
N PRO A 62 -10.49 2.01 -3.34
CA PRO A 62 -10.72 2.93 -2.24
C PRO A 62 -10.82 2.19 -0.91
N HIS A 63 -10.54 2.87 0.20
CA HIS A 63 -10.70 2.25 1.51
C HIS A 63 -12.17 1.82 1.75
N PRO A 64 -12.46 0.66 2.40
CA PRO A 64 -13.83 0.18 2.63
C PRO A 64 -14.76 1.20 3.30
N GLN A 65 -14.24 2.00 4.23
CA GLN A 65 -15.01 3.08 4.86
C GLN A 65 -15.41 4.18 3.86
N GLN A 66 -14.56 4.48 2.88
CA GLN A 66 -14.87 5.46 1.84
C GLN A 66 -15.99 4.95 0.95
N VAL A 67 -15.91 3.69 0.52
CA VAL A 67 -16.99 3.05 -0.25
C VAL A 67 -18.32 3.10 0.50
N ARG A 68 -18.30 2.77 1.80
CA ARG A 68 -19.52 2.76 2.62
C ARG A 68 -20.12 4.15 2.86
N LEU A 69 -19.29 5.16 3.04
CA LEU A 69 -19.74 6.49 3.46
C LEU A 69 -19.86 7.51 2.32
N GLN A 70 -19.29 7.21 1.16
CA GLN A 70 -19.25 8.10 -0.01
C GLN A 70 -19.71 7.35 -1.29
N GLN A 71 -20.77 6.57 -1.19
CA GLN A 71 -21.29 5.74 -2.30
C GLN A 71 -21.52 6.58 -3.57
N ASP A 72 -22.18 7.74 -3.46
CA ASP A 72 -22.44 8.64 -4.60
C ASP A 72 -21.16 9.09 -5.32
N LYS A 73 -20.06 9.22 -4.57
CA LYS A 73 -18.76 9.58 -5.15
C LYS A 73 -18.17 8.40 -5.91
N MET A 74 -18.27 7.19 -5.36
CA MET A 74 -17.83 5.98 -6.02
C MET A 74 -18.61 5.72 -7.30
N ASP A 75 -19.92 5.92 -7.29
CA ASP A 75 -20.77 5.74 -8.45
C ASP A 75 -20.44 6.74 -9.57
N ARG A 76 -20.18 8.00 -9.23
CA ARG A 76 -19.71 9.01 -10.20
C ARG A 76 -18.35 8.65 -10.82
N LEU A 77 -17.41 8.15 -10.01
CA LEU A 77 -16.11 7.70 -10.54
C LEU A 77 -16.28 6.50 -11.49
N LYS A 78 -17.10 5.52 -11.12
CA LYS A 78 -17.42 4.38 -12.00
C LYS A 78 -18.05 4.84 -13.31
N GLU A 79 -19.00 5.76 -13.25
CA GLU A 79 -19.67 6.30 -14.44
C GLU A 79 -18.69 7.06 -15.36
N ARG A 80 -17.82 7.89 -14.77
CA ARG A 80 -16.81 8.67 -15.51
C ARG A 80 -15.88 7.77 -16.30
N TYR A 81 -15.41 6.68 -15.71
CA TYR A 81 -14.45 5.78 -16.34
C TYR A 81 -15.05 4.53 -16.97
N ALA A 82 -16.39 4.39 -16.99
CA ALA A 82 -17.09 3.21 -17.51
C ALA A 82 -16.76 2.85 -18.97
N LYS A 83 -16.32 3.81 -19.79
CA LYS A 83 -15.94 3.60 -21.19
C LYS A 83 -14.44 3.34 -21.39
N ASN A 84 -13.64 3.43 -20.33
CA ASN A 84 -12.23 3.15 -20.40
C ASN A 84 -11.97 1.72 -19.90
N PRO A 85 -11.65 0.76 -20.77
CA PRO A 85 -11.49 -0.64 -20.38
C PRO A 85 -10.25 -0.88 -19.49
N ASP A 86 -9.35 0.08 -19.43
CA ASP A 86 -8.10 -0.02 -18.71
C ASP A 86 -8.18 0.56 -17.27
N ILE A 87 -9.33 1.11 -16.87
CA ILE A 87 -9.53 1.69 -15.52
C ILE A 87 -10.72 1.00 -14.85
N ASP A 88 -10.47 0.35 -13.71
CA ASP A 88 -11.50 -0.26 -12.87
C ASP A 88 -11.57 0.41 -11.49
N ILE A 89 -12.78 0.69 -11.02
CA ILE A 89 -13.04 1.19 -9.66
C ILE A 89 -13.59 0.02 -8.82
N GLN A 90 -12.68 -0.68 -8.16
CA GLN A 90 -12.98 -1.88 -7.39
C GLN A 90 -13.59 -1.52 -6.02
N THR A 91 -14.82 -1.93 -5.79
CA THR A 91 -15.51 -1.74 -4.51
C THR A 91 -15.78 -3.06 -3.78
N ASP A 92 -15.37 -4.19 -4.34
CA ASP A 92 -15.38 -5.50 -3.71
C ASP A 92 -13.99 -5.80 -3.11
N PHE A 93 -13.98 -6.18 -1.83
CA PHE A 93 -12.77 -6.46 -1.05
C PHE A 93 -12.68 -7.94 -0.62
N SER A 94 -13.44 -8.82 -1.26
CA SER A 94 -13.47 -10.25 -0.94
C SER A 94 -12.15 -10.97 -1.23
N SER A 95 -11.33 -10.41 -2.11
CA SER A 95 -10.02 -10.96 -2.51
C SER A 95 -8.90 -9.91 -2.41
N ASN A 96 -7.67 -10.38 -2.19
CA ASN A 96 -6.44 -9.60 -2.29
C ASN A 96 -5.71 -9.83 -3.63
N SER A 97 -6.33 -10.48 -4.61
CA SER A 97 -5.70 -10.78 -5.90
C SER A 97 -5.12 -9.53 -6.56
N THR A 98 -5.90 -8.45 -6.65
CA THR A 98 -5.45 -7.16 -7.22
C THR A 98 -4.22 -6.57 -6.52
N VAL A 99 -4.05 -6.83 -5.22
CA VAL A 99 -2.85 -6.40 -4.47
C VAL A 99 -1.63 -7.22 -4.91
N PHE A 100 -1.80 -8.51 -5.12
CA PHE A 100 -0.70 -9.41 -5.50
C PHE A 100 -0.32 -9.29 -6.98
N GLU A 101 -1.29 -9.04 -7.84
CA GLU A 101 -1.12 -8.87 -9.29
C GLU A 101 -0.47 -7.53 -9.65
N ALA A 102 -0.67 -6.48 -8.85
CA ALA A 102 -0.12 -5.16 -9.13
C ALA A 102 1.41 -5.18 -9.33
N ASP A 103 1.88 -4.51 -10.38
CA ASP A 103 3.30 -4.26 -10.63
C ASP A 103 3.82 -3.05 -9.84
N LEU A 104 2.93 -2.11 -9.50
CA LEU A 104 3.21 -0.93 -8.71
C LEU A 104 1.98 -0.51 -7.91
N LEU A 105 2.20 -0.11 -6.66
CA LEU A 105 1.19 0.49 -5.81
C LEU A 105 1.32 2.02 -5.79
N VAL A 106 0.21 2.72 -5.93
CA VAL A 106 0.09 4.15 -5.64
C VAL A 106 -0.77 4.34 -4.40
N THR A 107 -0.26 5.04 -3.40
CA THR A 107 -0.99 5.27 -2.15
C THR A 107 -0.51 6.55 -1.46
N ASP A 108 -1.19 6.96 -0.39
CA ASP A 108 -0.79 8.10 0.43
C ASP A 108 -0.29 7.66 1.83
N TRP A 109 -1.10 7.77 2.87
CA TRP A 109 -0.77 7.42 4.26
C TRP A 109 -1.42 6.11 4.72
N SER A 110 -1.54 5.14 3.82
CA SER A 110 -2.14 3.84 4.11
C SER A 110 -1.11 2.78 4.50
N GLY A 111 -1.48 1.90 5.42
CA GLY A 111 -0.69 0.75 5.82
C GLY A 111 -0.41 -0.24 4.70
N ILE A 112 -1.24 -0.24 3.66
CA ILE A 112 -1.05 -1.09 2.49
C ILE A 112 0.32 -0.89 1.81
N ALA A 113 0.95 0.28 1.98
CA ALA A 113 2.25 0.58 1.39
C ALA A 113 3.32 -0.43 1.80
N TYR A 114 3.49 -0.65 3.10
CA TYR A 114 4.48 -1.61 3.60
C TYR A 114 3.99 -3.05 3.50
N GLU A 115 2.69 -3.29 3.66
CA GLU A 115 2.12 -4.61 3.43
C GLU A 115 2.38 -5.10 2.00
N TYR A 116 2.13 -4.26 1.00
CA TYR A 116 2.41 -4.53 -0.40
C TYR A 116 3.91 -4.69 -0.68
N ALA A 117 4.70 -3.66 -0.33
CA ALA A 117 6.13 -3.65 -0.65
C ALA A 117 6.88 -4.80 0.03
N PHE A 118 6.58 -5.08 1.31
CA PHE A 118 7.27 -6.15 2.04
C PHE A 118 6.84 -7.55 1.60
N THR A 119 5.60 -7.68 1.08
CA THR A 119 5.12 -8.95 0.52
C THR A 119 5.68 -9.19 -0.87
N THR A 120 5.59 -8.21 -1.76
CA THR A 120 5.83 -8.39 -3.20
C THR A 120 7.25 -8.00 -3.64
N LYS A 121 7.96 -7.24 -2.83
CA LYS A 121 9.24 -6.57 -3.15
C LYS A 121 9.14 -5.60 -4.33
N LYS A 122 7.96 -5.06 -4.57
CA LYS A 122 7.70 -4.11 -5.66
C LYS A 122 7.59 -2.68 -5.12
N PRO A 123 7.92 -1.65 -5.94
CA PRO A 123 7.96 -0.26 -5.50
C PRO A 123 6.59 0.36 -5.27
N VAL A 124 6.58 1.46 -4.51
CA VAL A 124 5.40 2.25 -4.19
C VAL A 124 5.58 3.70 -4.66
N LEU A 125 4.56 4.27 -5.31
CA LEU A 125 4.46 5.70 -5.53
C LEU A 125 3.62 6.32 -4.41
N PHE A 126 4.23 7.18 -3.61
CA PHE A 126 3.58 7.87 -2.51
C PHE A 126 3.06 9.24 -2.95
N VAL A 127 1.77 9.46 -2.83
CA VAL A 127 1.20 10.80 -3.03
C VAL A 127 1.28 11.57 -1.72
N ASP A 128 1.90 12.74 -1.75
CA ASP A 128 2.15 13.57 -0.57
C ASP A 128 0.91 14.42 -0.18
N THR A 129 -0.23 13.74 0.00
CA THR A 129 -1.41 14.35 0.65
C THR A 129 -1.07 14.75 2.09
N PRO A 130 -1.88 15.60 2.75
CA PRO A 130 -1.66 15.96 4.14
C PRO A 130 -1.45 14.72 5.03
N MET A 131 -0.41 14.75 5.87
CA MET A 131 -0.05 13.60 6.72
C MET A 131 -1.20 13.20 7.64
N LYS A 132 -1.49 11.91 7.69
CA LYS A 132 -2.49 11.34 8.61
C LYS A 132 -1.94 11.34 10.04
N VAL A 133 -2.39 12.30 10.84
CA VAL A 133 -2.00 12.42 12.25
C VAL A 133 -3.03 11.74 13.13
N MET A 134 -2.69 10.57 13.70
CA MET A 134 -3.54 9.83 14.63
C MET A 134 -3.32 10.26 16.09
N ASN A 135 -2.09 10.61 16.45
CA ASN A 135 -1.73 11.15 17.76
C ASN A 135 -1.25 12.58 17.60
N PRO A 136 -1.98 13.61 18.07
CA PRO A 136 -1.56 15.01 17.96
C PRO A 136 -0.27 15.31 18.74
N GLU A 137 0.08 14.45 19.69
CA GLU A 137 1.30 14.60 20.52
C GLU A 137 2.49 13.78 19.97
N TYR A 138 2.41 13.25 18.75
CA TYR A 138 3.46 12.39 18.17
C TYR A 138 4.85 13.06 18.18
N GLN A 139 4.90 14.38 18.06
CA GLN A 139 6.16 15.16 18.08
C GLN A 139 6.87 15.12 19.45
N LYS A 140 6.18 14.72 20.54
CA LYS A 140 6.78 14.52 21.85
C LYS A 140 7.53 13.19 21.96
N ILE A 141 7.37 12.31 20.98
CA ILE A 141 8.02 11.00 20.92
C ILE A 141 9.32 11.18 20.13
N ASP A 142 10.45 10.95 20.78
CA ASP A 142 11.79 11.10 20.17
C ASP A 142 12.12 9.88 19.25
N THR A 143 11.21 9.56 18.35
CA THR A 143 11.40 8.49 17.37
C THR A 143 10.55 8.79 16.13
N VAL A 144 11.18 8.85 14.97
CA VAL A 144 10.45 8.99 13.70
C VAL A 144 9.79 7.66 13.35
N PRO A 145 8.46 7.60 13.19
CA PRO A 145 7.78 6.38 12.79
C PRO A 145 8.30 5.84 11.45
N ILE A 146 8.42 4.51 11.38
CA ILE A 146 8.93 3.82 10.17
C ILE A 146 8.16 4.19 8.90
N ASN A 147 6.85 4.36 9.00
CA ASN A 147 5.98 4.75 7.87
C ASN A 147 6.24 6.15 7.31
N ILE A 148 7.08 6.95 7.94
CA ILE A 148 7.51 8.26 7.42
C ILE A 148 8.79 8.08 6.60
N TRP A 149 9.86 7.55 7.21
CA TRP A 149 11.17 7.52 6.56
C TRP A 149 11.35 6.37 5.58
N MET A 150 10.62 5.26 5.72
CA MET A 150 10.70 4.15 4.77
C MET A 150 10.20 4.51 3.35
N ARG A 151 9.38 5.56 3.23
CA ARG A 151 8.81 5.99 1.94
C ARG A 151 9.91 6.25 0.90
N ASP A 152 11.01 6.85 1.32
CA ASP A 152 12.16 7.13 0.44
C ASP A 152 13.02 5.88 0.14
N VAL A 153 12.81 4.80 0.91
CA VAL A 153 13.48 3.51 0.69
C VAL A 153 12.72 2.64 -0.29
N ILE A 154 11.41 2.51 -0.11
CA ILE A 154 10.58 1.56 -0.86
C ILE A 154 9.87 2.18 -2.06
N GLY A 155 10.05 3.48 -2.33
CA GLY A 155 9.34 4.15 -3.41
C GLY A 155 9.83 5.55 -3.73
N ASP A 156 9.01 6.28 -4.46
CA ASP A 156 9.19 7.69 -4.82
C ASP A 156 7.93 8.48 -4.42
N ARG A 157 7.97 9.80 -4.55
CA ARG A 157 6.91 10.71 -4.12
C ARG A 157 6.31 11.49 -5.28
N LEU A 158 5.00 11.76 -5.21
CA LEU A 158 4.26 12.61 -6.12
C LEU A 158 3.60 13.73 -5.33
N ASP A 159 3.82 14.98 -5.74
CA ASP A 159 3.08 16.13 -5.28
C ASP A 159 1.62 16.03 -5.81
N PRO A 160 0.58 16.04 -4.95
CA PRO A 160 -0.81 15.92 -5.37
C PRO A 160 -1.28 17.06 -6.29
N THR A 161 -0.55 18.18 -6.38
CA THR A 161 -0.83 19.29 -7.29
C THR A 161 -0.23 19.11 -8.68
N LYS A 162 0.58 18.05 -8.88
CA LYS A 162 1.31 17.74 -10.12
C LYS A 162 0.88 16.39 -10.71
N THR A 163 -0.41 16.22 -10.89
CA THR A 163 -0.96 14.96 -11.39
C THR A 163 -0.47 14.59 -12.78
N GLU A 164 -0.04 15.56 -13.59
CA GLU A 164 0.59 15.37 -14.90
C GLU A 164 1.97 14.69 -14.86
N GLU A 165 2.57 14.54 -13.67
CA GLU A 165 3.81 13.79 -13.48
C GLU A 165 3.57 12.30 -13.15
N THR A 166 2.32 11.86 -12.98
CA THR A 166 1.96 10.51 -12.50
C THR A 166 2.55 9.42 -13.39
N GLU A 167 2.32 9.50 -14.69
CA GLU A 167 2.81 8.49 -15.65
C GLU A 167 4.34 8.43 -15.64
N SER A 168 5.01 9.55 -15.68
CA SER A 168 6.47 9.59 -15.69
C SER A 168 7.08 8.98 -14.42
N LYS A 169 6.48 9.20 -13.26
CA LYS A 169 6.88 8.60 -11.99
C LYS A 169 6.62 7.09 -11.96
N VAL A 170 5.43 6.65 -12.41
CA VAL A 170 5.08 5.23 -12.52
C VAL A 170 6.08 4.50 -13.42
N ARG A 171 6.33 5.01 -14.61
CA ARG A 171 7.28 4.42 -15.57
C ARG A 171 8.69 4.31 -14.98
N ASN A 172 9.19 5.38 -14.37
CA ASN A 172 10.51 5.39 -13.76
C ASN A 172 10.66 4.34 -12.65
N LEU A 173 9.63 4.18 -11.79
CA LEU A 173 9.60 3.14 -10.75
C LEU A 173 9.57 1.72 -11.33
N LEU A 174 8.79 1.50 -12.39
CA LEU A 174 8.73 0.21 -13.08
C LEU A 174 10.06 -0.15 -13.79
N GLU A 175 10.73 0.82 -14.37
CA GLU A 175 12.06 0.65 -14.98
C GLU A 175 13.13 0.30 -13.94
N GLN A 176 13.02 0.83 -12.72
CA GLN A 176 13.94 0.60 -11.61
C GLN A 176 13.48 -0.55 -10.67
N LYS A 177 12.51 -1.36 -11.06
CA LYS A 177 11.89 -2.39 -10.20
C LYS A 177 12.91 -3.32 -9.52
N ASP A 178 13.97 -3.73 -10.24
CA ASP A 178 14.96 -4.66 -9.69
C ASP A 178 15.81 -3.99 -8.60
N ALA A 179 16.17 -2.72 -8.78
CA ALA A 179 16.88 -1.95 -7.75
C ALA A 179 16.00 -1.70 -6.50
N TYR A 180 14.69 -1.51 -6.70
CA TYR A 180 13.75 -1.42 -5.58
C TYR A 180 13.55 -2.77 -4.90
N HIS A 181 13.49 -3.87 -5.66
CA HIS A 181 13.40 -5.22 -5.10
C HIS A 181 14.53 -5.47 -4.10
N ASP A 182 15.79 -5.29 -4.51
CA ASP A 182 16.95 -5.54 -3.66
C ASP A 182 16.96 -4.63 -2.41
N ARG A 183 16.56 -3.36 -2.60
CA ARG A 183 16.48 -2.39 -1.50
C ARG A 183 15.40 -2.75 -0.49
N ILE A 184 14.22 -3.16 -0.97
CA ILE A 184 13.10 -3.57 -0.11
C ILE A 184 13.43 -4.87 0.60
N GLU A 185 14.05 -5.83 -0.08
CA GLU A 185 14.47 -7.10 0.52
C GLU A 185 15.43 -6.86 1.69
N LYS A 186 16.49 -6.08 1.46
CA LYS A 186 17.43 -5.69 2.51
C LYS A 186 16.74 -4.95 3.67
N PHE A 187 15.81 -4.06 3.38
CA PHE A 187 15.04 -3.36 4.39
C PHE A 187 14.21 -4.32 5.25
N VAL A 188 13.55 -5.29 4.63
CA VAL A 188 12.76 -6.30 5.36
C VAL A 188 13.64 -7.16 6.25
N GLU A 189 14.82 -7.58 5.77
CA GLU A 189 15.79 -8.33 6.59
C GLU A 189 16.26 -7.56 7.82
N GLU A 190 16.41 -6.24 7.71
CA GLU A 190 16.93 -5.40 8.79
C GLU A 190 15.85 -4.97 9.81
N TYR A 191 14.62 -4.68 9.35
CA TYR A 191 13.59 -4.01 10.16
C TYR A 191 12.34 -4.86 10.45
N VAL A 192 12.18 -6.03 9.83
CA VAL A 192 11.02 -6.90 10.07
C VAL A 192 11.44 -8.11 10.88
N TYR A 193 11.08 -8.11 12.16
CA TYR A 193 11.44 -9.17 13.09
C TYR A 193 10.58 -10.42 12.91
N ASN A 194 11.19 -11.59 13.16
CA ASN A 194 10.52 -12.90 13.25
C ASN A 194 9.62 -13.23 12.04
N LEU A 195 10.02 -12.82 10.84
CA LEU A 195 9.26 -13.05 9.62
C LEU A 195 8.98 -14.56 9.44
N GLY A 196 7.69 -14.89 9.23
CA GLY A 196 7.19 -16.25 9.12
C GLY A 196 6.90 -16.94 10.47
N ASN A 197 7.29 -16.34 11.60
CA ASN A 197 7.11 -16.90 12.95
C ASN A 197 6.48 -15.90 13.94
N SER A 198 5.97 -14.78 13.46
CA SER A 198 5.47 -13.68 14.30
C SER A 198 4.41 -14.14 15.30
N ALA A 199 3.46 -14.98 14.86
CA ALA A 199 2.37 -15.46 15.72
C ALA A 199 2.89 -16.38 16.84
N GLU A 200 3.85 -17.26 16.55
CA GLU A 200 4.43 -18.18 17.53
C GLU A 200 5.24 -17.42 18.60
N VAL A 201 6.08 -16.48 18.16
CA VAL A 201 6.88 -15.64 19.06
C VAL A 201 5.98 -14.82 19.98
N GLY A 202 4.95 -14.17 19.42
CA GLY A 202 4.01 -13.38 20.20
C GLY A 202 3.20 -14.22 21.19
N ALA A 203 2.70 -15.39 20.78
CA ALA A 203 1.96 -16.28 21.64
C ALA A 203 2.81 -16.79 22.83
N LYS A 204 4.05 -17.20 22.56
CA LYS A 204 4.99 -17.63 23.63
C LYS A 204 5.22 -16.51 24.66
N TYR A 205 5.43 -15.28 24.20
CA TYR A 205 5.62 -14.15 25.08
C TYR A 205 4.40 -13.86 25.95
N ILE A 206 3.19 -13.87 25.34
CA ILE A 206 1.93 -13.62 26.08
C ILE A 206 1.75 -14.68 27.17
N VAL A 207 1.95 -15.97 26.86
CA VAL A 207 1.83 -17.05 27.83
C VAL A 207 2.84 -16.91 28.96
N GLN A 208 4.11 -16.60 28.66
CA GLN A 208 5.16 -16.41 29.66
C GLN A 208 4.84 -15.23 30.60
N ALA A 209 4.38 -14.09 30.02
CA ALA A 209 3.98 -12.93 30.80
C ALA A 209 2.80 -13.25 31.72
N ALA A 210 1.77 -13.94 31.22
CA ALA A 210 0.62 -14.34 32.02
C ALA A 210 1.00 -15.24 33.20
N VAL A 211 1.88 -16.23 32.98
CA VAL A 211 2.36 -17.12 34.06
C VAL A 211 3.14 -16.34 35.12
N SER A 212 3.97 -15.38 34.69
CA SER A 212 4.76 -14.54 35.62
C SER A 212 3.87 -13.69 36.54
N TYR A 213 2.72 -13.22 36.03
CA TYR A 213 1.77 -12.44 36.84
C TYR A 213 0.94 -13.27 37.84
N THR A 214 0.83 -14.59 37.63
CA THR A 214 0.07 -15.47 38.56
C THR A 214 0.91 -15.94 39.76
N HIS A 215 2.19 -15.62 39.80
CA HIS A 215 3.11 -15.97 40.90
C HIS A 215 3.50 -14.77 41.78
N LEU A 216 2.84 -13.61 41.61
CA LEU A 216 2.91 -12.43 42.50
C LEU A 216 1.66 -12.35 43.36
#